data_93dc2ccd381f25c6cbc890a6e2ab8c7e
#
_entry.id   93dc2ccd381f25c6cbc890a6e2ab8c7e
#
_cell.length_a   1.000
_cell.length_b   1.000
_cell.length_c   1.000
_cell.angle_alpha   90.00
_cell.angle_beta   90.00
_cell.angle_gamma   90.00
#
_symmetry.space_group_name_H-M   'P 1'
#
loop_
_entity.id
_entity.type
_entity.pdbx_description
1 polymer ?
#
loop_
_entity_poly.entity_id
_entity_poly.type
_entity_poly.pdbx_seq_one_letter_code
_entity_poly.pdbx_strand_id
1 'polypeptide(L)'
;MRVVFMGTGEIGLPAFRWLLAAPECAVVAAVTQPDKPAGRKLELRASAIKQLAAECGVPVLQPVRMRAAEAVAEIAALRADVIVVMAYGQILPKAVLDAARLACLNLHASLLPRWRGAAPIQAAIEAGDRTSGITVMYMAEGLDTGDILLARATPIRRRETGGSLHDRLGVIAAEALAEALPLIAGGSAPRFPQDETRANYAPKLTRENGAIIWSATPAEIDRRIRAMNPWPAAHTALPTPEGPRQIKVFSCIQHRRDAGPAGVVLRADRRGILVGAASGAVLLREVQLEGKRRMTAKEFLRGHPVAPGILLGAVSSSSTSS
;
A
#
# COMPACT_ATOMS: atom_id res chain seq x y z
N MET A 1 9.21 17.92 22.78
CA MET A 1 8.80 16.50 22.96
C MET A 1 9.81 15.60 22.25
N ARG A 2 10.37 14.58 22.89
CA ARG A 2 11.30 13.62 22.28
C ARG A 2 10.50 12.58 21.50
N VAL A 3 10.76 12.45 20.21
CA VAL A 3 10.02 11.58 19.30
C VAL A 3 10.93 10.54 18.66
N VAL A 4 10.51 9.27 18.68
CA VAL A 4 11.08 8.22 17.84
C VAL A 4 10.12 7.97 16.70
N PHE A 5 10.61 7.98 15.46
CA PHE A 5 9.82 7.63 14.28
C PHE A 5 10.17 6.22 13.80
N MET A 6 9.19 5.34 13.69
CA MET A 6 9.36 3.98 13.18
C MET A 6 8.64 3.83 11.83
N GLY A 7 9.39 3.72 10.74
CA GLY A 7 8.80 3.61 9.40
C GLY A 7 9.79 3.07 8.38
N THR A 8 9.28 2.40 7.35
CA THR A 8 10.09 1.91 6.22
C THR A 8 9.47 2.33 4.89
N GLY A 9 8.14 2.34 4.80
CA GLY A 9 7.39 2.71 3.61
C GLY A 9 7.41 4.21 3.33
N GLU A 10 7.39 4.56 2.04
CA GLU A 10 7.40 5.96 1.58
C GLU A 10 6.19 6.78 2.07
N ILE A 11 5.08 6.12 2.38
CA ILE A 11 3.89 6.77 2.95
C ILE A 11 4.18 7.53 4.25
N GLY A 12 5.19 7.12 5.00
CA GLY A 12 5.61 7.78 6.25
C GLY A 12 6.45 9.04 6.05
N LEU A 13 6.97 9.28 4.83
CA LEU A 13 7.85 10.42 4.56
C LEU A 13 7.24 11.79 4.89
N PRO A 14 6.00 12.12 4.51
CA PRO A 14 5.40 13.41 4.86
C PRO A 14 5.30 13.62 6.36
N ALA A 15 4.88 12.60 7.12
CA ALA A 15 4.80 12.68 8.58
C ALA A 15 6.19 12.82 9.23
N PHE A 16 7.18 12.09 8.71
CA PHE A 16 8.56 12.20 9.21
C PHE A 16 9.17 13.57 8.89
N ARG A 17 8.97 14.12 7.68
CA ARG A 17 9.40 15.50 7.33
C ARG A 17 8.75 16.54 8.21
N TRP A 18 7.46 16.39 8.51
CA TRP A 18 6.77 17.29 9.41
C TRP A 18 7.38 17.25 10.82
N LEU A 19 7.65 16.07 11.38
CA LEU A 19 8.31 15.92 12.69
C LEU A 19 9.69 16.59 12.75
N LEU A 20 10.47 16.48 11.66
CA LEU A 20 11.80 17.11 11.57
C LEU A 20 11.74 18.64 11.52
N ALA A 21 10.65 19.19 10.99
CA ALA A 21 10.44 20.63 10.86
C ALA A 21 9.72 21.26 12.07
N ALA A 22 9.04 20.47 12.89
CA ALA A 22 8.24 20.95 14.01
C ALA A 22 9.15 21.34 15.20
N PRO A 23 9.22 22.62 15.59
CA PRO A 23 10.14 23.08 16.63
C PRO A 23 9.85 22.50 18.02
N GLU A 24 8.61 22.07 18.28
CA GLU A 24 8.20 21.40 19.50
C GLU A 24 8.64 19.93 19.58
N CYS A 25 9.14 19.35 18.48
CA CYS A 25 9.56 17.96 18.36
C CYS A 25 11.06 17.83 18.22
N ALA A 26 11.69 17.04 19.06
CA ALA A 26 13.06 16.59 18.88
C ALA A 26 13.04 15.12 18.43
N VAL A 27 13.25 14.87 17.14
CA VAL A 27 13.36 13.51 16.61
C VAL A 27 14.69 12.92 17.05
N VAL A 28 14.65 11.99 17.99
CA VAL A 28 15.85 11.41 18.62
C VAL A 28 16.40 10.19 17.90
N ALA A 29 15.56 9.49 17.15
CA ALA A 29 15.96 8.41 16.25
C ALA A 29 14.88 8.13 15.20
N ALA A 30 15.32 7.62 14.04
CA ALA A 30 14.48 6.96 13.04
C ALA A 30 14.76 5.44 13.07
N VAL A 31 13.71 4.65 13.13
CA VAL A 31 13.82 3.17 13.15
C VAL A 31 13.26 2.63 11.85
N THR A 32 14.07 1.91 11.07
CA THR A 32 13.64 1.31 9.80
C THR A 32 13.97 -0.17 9.75
N GLN A 33 13.39 -0.90 8.80
CA GLN A 33 13.87 -2.24 8.50
C GLN A 33 15.29 -2.18 7.92
N PRO A 34 16.10 -3.24 8.07
CA PRO A 34 17.38 -3.37 7.39
C PRO A 34 17.27 -3.14 5.89
N ASP A 35 18.33 -2.63 5.30
CA ASP A 35 18.42 -2.43 3.85
C ASP A 35 18.20 -3.77 3.13
N LYS A 36 17.47 -3.74 2.02
CA LYS A 36 17.14 -4.94 1.26
C LYS A 36 17.67 -4.84 -0.16
N PRO A 37 18.09 -5.97 -0.76
CA PRO A 37 18.43 -6.00 -2.18
C PRO A 37 17.24 -5.52 -3.03
N ALA A 38 17.51 -4.59 -3.95
CA ALA A 38 16.50 -4.03 -4.84
C ALA A 38 17.01 -3.89 -6.28
N GLY A 39 16.08 -3.84 -7.23
CA GLY A 39 16.39 -3.72 -8.65
C GLY A 39 16.98 -5.00 -9.26
N ARG A 40 17.35 -4.92 -10.56
CA ARG A 40 17.88 -6.08 -11.31
C ARG A 40 19.26 -6.54 -10.83
N LYS A 41 20.04 -5.61 -10.26
CA LYS A 41 21.41 -5.88 -9.77
C LYS A 41 21.45 -6.34 -8.31
N LEU A 42 20.30 -6.42 -7.62
CA LEU A 42 20.19 -6.80 -6.21
C LEU A 42 21.09 -5.95 -5.29
N GLU A 43 21.32 -4.69 -5.63
CA GLU A 43 22.07 -3.76 -4.79
C GLU A 43 21.26 -3.42 -3.53
N LEU A 44 21.94 -3.32 -2.38
CA LEU A 44 21.32 -2.94 -1.11
C LEU A 44 20.77 -1.52 -1.24
N ARG A 45 19.48 -1.36 -1.03
CA ARG A 45 18.81 -0.06 -1.09
C ARG A 45 18.31 0.35 0.29
N ALA A 46 18.78 1.51 0.74
CA ALA A 46 18.27 2.16 1.94
C ALA A 46 16.81 2.61 1.74
N SER A 47 16.00 2.54 2.80
CA SER A 47 14.66 3.11 2.78
C SER A 47 14.73 4.64 2.64
N ALA A 48 13.69 5.25 2.06
CA ALA A 48 13.63 6.70 1.93
C ALA A 48 13.61 7.41 3.30
N ILE A 49 13.07 6.78 4.33
CA ILE A 49 13.14 7.27 5.73
C ILE A 49 14.60 7.30 6.22
N LYS A 50 15.36 6.22 5.98
CA LYS A 50 16.80 6.19 6.35
C LYS A 50 17.60 7.27 5.64
N GLN A 51 17.37 7.46 4.34
CA GLN A 51 18.07 8.49 3.57
C GLN A 51 17.78 9.88 4.13
N LEU A 52 16.51 10.22 4.34
CA LEU A 52 16.11 11.50 4.92
C LEU A 52 16.65 11.71 6.36
N ALA A 53 16.63 10.67 7.20
CA ALA A 53 17.19 10.73 8.54
C ALA A 53 18.69 11.05 8.51
N ALA A 54 19.46 10.39 7.63
CA ALA A 54 20.89 10.64 7.47
C ALA A 54 21.17 12.05 6.95
N GLU A 55 20.40 12.56 6.00
CA GLU A 55 20.49 13.93 5.49
C GLU A 55 20.27 14.98 6.59
N CYS A 56 19.39 14.67 7.55
CA CYS A 56 19.06 15.56 8.67
C CYS A 56 19.87 15.28 9.94
N GLY A 57 20.87 14.40 9.92
CA GLY A 57 21.70 14.07 11.07
C GLY A 57 20.97 13.31 12.18
N VAL A 58 19.84 12.66 11.89
CA VAL A 58 19.08 11.87 12.85
C VAL A 58 19.65 10.45 12.93
N PRO A 59 19.95 9.93 14.13
CA PRO A 59 20.38 8.53 14.31
C PRO A 59 19.39 7.53 13.70
N VAL A 60 19.91 6.50 13.02
CA VAL A 60 19.11 5.47 12.38
C VAL A 60 19.37 4.12 13.02
N LEU A 61 18.31 3.47 13.50
CA LEU A 61 18.34 2.13 14.04
C LEU A 61 17.68 1.15 13.05
N GLN A 62 18.31 0.00 12.83
CA GLN A 62 17.84 -1.01 11.89
C GLN A 62 17.83 -2.41 12.50
N PRO A 63 17.05 -2.65 13.58
CA PRO A 63 17.01 -3.97 14.20
C PRO A 63 16.46 -5.02 13.24
N VAL A 64 17.17 -6.13 13.10
CA VAL A 64 16.73 -7.27 12.28
C VAL A 64 15.43 -7.85 12.86
N ARG A 65 15.32 -7.87 14.19
CA ARG A 65 14.12 -8.32 14.91
C ARG A 65 13.87 -7.36 16.08
N MET A 66 12.76 -6.62 16.04
CA MET A 66 12.39 -5.67 17.09
C MET A 66 12.14 -6.34 18.46
N ARG A 67 11.80 -7.63 18.46
CA ARG A 67 11.62 -8.42 19.70
C ARG A 67 12.93 -8.90 20.36
N ALA A 68 14.09 -8.66 19.75
CA ALA A 68 15.38 -8.98 20.36
C ALA A 68 15.62 -8.08 21.58
N ALA A 69 16.19 -8.62 22.66
CA ALA A 69 16.38 -7.89 23.92
C ALA A 69 17.24 -6.64 23.73
N GLU A 70 18.25 -6.72 22.88
CA GLU A 70 19.15 -5.62 22.55
C GLU A 70 18.40 -4.47 21.86
N ALA A 71 17.52 -4.81 20.88
CA ALA A 71 16.72 -3.81 20.20
C ALA A 71 15.72 -3.13 21.13
N VAL A 72 15.08 -3.89 22.01
CA VAL A 72 14.17 -3.35 23.03
C VAL A 72 14.92 -2.40 23.97
N ALA A 73 16.10 -2.80 24.46
CA ALA A 73 16.93 -1.97 25.33
C ALA A 73 17.40 -0.68 24.64
N GLU A 74 17.77 -0.77 23.35
CA GLU A 74 18.17 0.37 22.54
C GLU A 74 17.02 1.38 22.38
N ILE A 75 15.80 0.93 22.10
CA ILE A 75 14.62 1.80 22.04
C ILE A 75 14.30 2.44 23.39
N ALA A 76 14.34 1.67 24.48
CA ALA A 76 14.08 2.18 25.82
C ALA A 76 15.12 3.25 26.24
N ALA A 77 16.39 3.08 25.87
CA ALA A 77 17.46 4.03 26.14
C ALA A 77 17.25 5.39 25.49
N LEU A 78 16.47 5.50 24.41
CA LEU A 78 16.14 6.75 23.74
C LEU A 78 15.26 7.67 24.60
N ARG A 79 14.58 7.14 25.63
CA ARG A 79 13.68 7.90 26.52
C ARG A 79 12.71 8.78 25.75
N ALA A 80 12.03 8.19 24.75
CA ALA A 80 11.08 8.90 23.94
C ALA A 80 9.82 9.30 24.75
N ASP A 81 9.31 10.49 24.49
CA ASP A 81 7.98 10.87 24.97
C ASP A 81 6.90 10.17 24.14
N VAL A 82 7.10 10.15 22.82
CA VAL A 82 6.17 9.53 21.86
C VAL A 82 6.94 8.68 20.84
N ILE A 83 6.42 7.49 20.57
CA ILE A 83 6.83 6.69 19.42
C ILE A 83 5.74 6.82 18.36
N VAL A 84 6.11 7.24 17.14
CA VAL A 84 5.20 7.34 15.99
C VAL A 84 5.55 6.25 15.00
N VAL A 85 4.59 5.42 14.67
CA VAL A 85 4.77 4.28 13.76
C VAL A 85 3.97 4.52 12.48
N MET A 86 4.57 4.29 11.31
CA MET A 86 3.87 4.25 10.04
C MET A 86 4.56 3.31 9.05
N ALA A 87 3.87 2.26 8.63
CA ALA A 87 4.39 1.28 7.66
C ALA A 87 5.79 0.75 8.01
N TYR A 88 6.03 0.43 9.27
CA TYR A 88 7.32 -0.08 9.77
C TYR A 88 7.58 -1.53 9.32
N GLY A 89 6.54 -2.38 9.41
CA GLY A 89 6.56 -3.75 8.89
C GLY A 89 7.16 -4.80 9.82
N GLN A 90 7.32 -4.52 11.13
CA GLN A 90 7.55 -5.51 12.18
C GLN A 90 6.53 -5.33 13.29
N ILE A 91 6.19 -6.44 13.98
CA ILE A 91 5.38 -6.41 15.18
C ILE A 91 6.22 -5.85 16.33
N LEU A 92 5.67 -4.90 17.08
CA LEU A 92 6.30 -4.33 18.27
C LEU A 92 5.91 -5.12 19.50
N PRO A 93 6.89 -5.62 20.28
CA PRO A 93 6.59 -6.27 21.56
C PRO A 93 6.10 -5.25 22.59
N LYS A 94 5.34 -5.73 23.59
CA LYS A 94 4.79 -4.88 24.67
C LYS A 94 5.84 -3.96 25.27
N ALA A 95 7.05 -4.44 25.51
CA ALA A 95 8.14 -3.64 26.08
C ALA A 95 8.53 -2.42 25.22
N VAL A 96 8.37 -2.48 23.89
CA VAL A 96 8.56 -1.34 22.98
C VAL A 96 7.35 -0.42 23.00
N LEU A 97 6.12 -0.98 23.06
CA LEU A 97 4.89 -0.19 23.16
C LEU A 97 4.89 0.67 24.44
N ASP A 98 5.37 0.09 25.55
CA ASP A 98 5.44 0.74 26.86
C ASP A 98 6.70 1.64 27.03
N ALA A 99 7.64 1.63 26.10
CA ALA A 99 8.88 2.41 26.19
C ALA A 99 8.66 3.92 26.02
N ALA A 100 7.57 4.33 25.41
CA ALA A 100 7.22 5.74 25.26
C ALA A 100 6.52 6.26 26.53
N ARG A 101 6.98 7.41 27.05
CA ARG A 101 6.44 8.00 28.28
C ARG A 101 4.97 8.41 28.16
N LEU A 102 4.53 8.91 26.99
CA LEU A 102 3.18 9.41 26.77
C LEU A 102 2.36 8.47 25.91
N ALA A 103 2.86 8.07 24.73
CA ALA A 103 2.13 7.22 23.80
C ALA A 103 3.03 6.55 22.77
N CYS A 104 2.64 5.33 22.36
CA CYS A 104 3.06 4.71 21.11
C CYS A 104 1.88 4.78 20.13
N LEU A 105 2.02 5.56 19.04
CA LEU A 105 0.95 5.85 18.09
C LEU A 105 1.25 5.18 16.73
N ASN A 106 0.21 4.69 16.06
CA ASN A 106 0.28 4.26 14.67
C ASN A 106 -0.57 5.17 13.77
N LEU A 107 -0.01 5.57 12.63
CA LEU A 107 -0.71 6.26 11.55
C LEU A 107 -1.20 5.21 10.57
N HIS A 108 -2.41 4.71 10.77
CA HIS A 108 -2.97 3.62 9.97
C HIS A 108 -3.73 4.17 8.75
N ALA A 109 -3.47 3.59 7.57
CA ALA A 109 -3.98 4.10 6.29
C ALA A 109 -5.40 3.61 5.95
N SER A 110 -6.31 3.63 6.93
CA SER A 110 -7.75 3.40 6.78
C SER A 110 -8.55 4.14 7.85
N LEU A 111 -9.87 4.08 7.73
CA LEU A 111 -10.82 4.47 8.79
C LEU A 111 -11.13 3.25 9.65
N LEU A 112 -10.34 3.03 10.71
CA LEU A 112 -10.55 1.92 11.64
C LEU A 112 -11.94 1.97 12.29
N PRO A 113 -12.53 0.81 12.60
CA PRO A 113 -11.96 -0.54 12.60
C PRO A 113 -11.93 -1.25 11.22
N ARG A 114 -12.32 -0.54 10.15
CA ARG A 114 -12.33 -1.12 8.81
C ARG A 114 -10.91 -1.18 8.25
N TRP A 115 -10.57 -2.33 7.62
CA TRP A 115 -9.29 -2.59 6.96
C TRP A 115 -8.07 -2.54 7.91
N ARG A 116 -8.15 -3.25 9.05
CA ARG A 116 -6.95 -3.58 9.84
C ARG A 116 -5.96 -4.37 8.97
N GLY A 117 -4.68 -4.26 9.22
CA GLY A 117 -3.64 -5.06 8.57
C GLY A 117 -2.81 -4.32 7.53
N ALA A 118 -2.19 -5.08 6.60
CA ALA A 118 -1.04 -4.61 5.85
C ALA A 118 -1.35 -3.85 4.54
N ALA A 119 -2.55 -4.01 3.96
CA ALA A 119 -2.90 -3.43 2.65
C ALA A 119 -4.26 -2.70 2.63
N PRO A 120 -4.54 -1.82 3.60
CA PRO A 120 -5.84 -1.16 3.73
C PRO A 120 -6.20 -0.31 2.52
N ILE A 121 -5.23 0.34 1.88
CA ILE A 121 -5.41 1.21 0.72
C ILE A 121 -5.96 0.43 -0.47
N GLN A 122 -5.32 -0.69 -0.79
CA GLN A 122 -5.73 -1.54 -1.90
C GLN A 122 -7.09 -2.18 -1.62
N ALA A 123 -7.30 -2.65 -0.40
CA ALA A 123 -8.56 -3.25 0.03
C ALA A 123 -9.74 -2.29 -0.11
N ALA A 124 -9.59 -1.04 0.31
CA ALA A 124 -10.65 -0.03 0.19
C ALA A 124 -11.03 0.25 -1.28
N ILE A 125 -10.04 0.38 -2.18
CA ILE A 125 -10.29 0.62 -3.61
C ILE A 125 -10.96 -0.63 -4.24
N GLU A 126 -10.45 -1.82 -3.95
CA GLU A 126 -10.96 -3.07 -4.54
C GLU A 126 -12.39 -3.36 -4.10
N ALA A 127 -12.70 -3.12 -2.83
CA ALA A 127 -14.06 -3.24 -2.29
C ALA A 127 -15.03 -2.20 -2.89
N GLY A 128 -14.51 -1.09 -3.44
CA GLY A 128 -15.31 -0.02 -3.99
C GLY A 128 -15.79 0.97 -2.93
N ASP A 129 -15.06 1.11 -1.84
CA ASP A 129 -15.34 2.11 -0.81
C ASP A 129 -15.31 3.52 -1.43
N ARG A 130 -16.20 4.37 -0.98
CA ARG A 130 -16.25 5.77 -1.43
C ARG A 130 -15.33 6.67 -0.65
N THR A 131 -14.91 6.23 0.53
CA THR A 131 -14.12 7.00 1.49
C THR A 131 -13.03 6.12 2.08
N SER A 132 -11.85 6.67 2.27
CA SER A 132 -10.75 6.13 3.03
C SER A 132 -10.24 7.22 3.98
N GLY A 133 -9.10 7.03 4.60
CA GLY A 133 -8.53 8.04 5.50
C GLY A 133 -7.31 7.55 6.24
N ILE A 134 -6.92 8.35 7.22
CA ILE A 134 -5.90 8.04 8.20
C ILE A 134 -6.54 7.97 9.57
N THR A 135 -6.24 6.94 10.31
CA THR A 135 -6.54 6.83 11.74
C THR A 135 -5.25 6.93 12.54
N VAL A 136 -5.16 7.91 13.43
CA VAL A 136 -4.15 7.95 14.49
C VAL A 136 -4.69 7.14 15.65
N MET A 137 -4.00 6.05 16.00
CA MET A 137 -4.43 5.15 17.06
C MET A 137 -3.30 4.88 18.03
N TYR A 138 -3.63 4.56 19.27
CA TYR A 138 -2.71 3.99 20.24
C TYR A 138 -2.38 2.56 19.83
N MET A 139 -1.12 2.21 19.86
CA MET A 139 -0.74 0.83 19.56
C MET A 139 -1.07 -0.10 20.74
N ALA A 140 -1.55 -1.30 20.41
CA ALA A 140 -1.82 -2.40 21.30
C ALA A 140 -1.13 -3.68 20.79
N GLU A 141 -1.15 -4.76 21.57
CA GLU A 141 -0.54 -6.03 21.15
C GLU A 141 -1.26 -6.68 19.96
N GLY A 142 -2.57 -6.43 19.82
CA GLY A 142 -3.36 -6.91 18.69
C GLY A 142 -3.11 -6.08 17.43
N LEU A 143 -3.28 -6.70 16.25
CA LEU A 143 -3.07 -6.06 14.96
C LEU A 143 -4.12 -4.95 14.74
N ASP A 144 -3.68 -3.70 14.83
CA ASP A 144 -4.47 -2.48 14.64
C ASP A 144 -5.76 -2.41 15.49
N THR A 145 -5.72 -2.93 16.74
CA THR A 145 -6.88 -3.04 17.65
C THR A 145 -6.93 -1.96 18.72
N GLY A 146 -5.90 -1.14 18.85
CA GLY A 146 -5.83 -0.13 19.90
C GLY A 146 -6.84 1.01 19.72
N ASP A 147 -7.04 1.79 20.77
CA ASP A 147 -7.99 2.91 20.79
C ASP A 147 -7.66 3.96 19.73
N ILE A 148 -8.68 4.51 19.12
CA ILE A 148 -8.56 5.61 18.17
C ILE A 148 -8.36 6.92 18.93
N LEU A 149 -7.33 7.71 18.54
CA LEU A 149 -7.17 9.07 19.02
C LEU A 149 -7.97 10.04 18.14
N LEU A 150 -7.76 9.97 16.83
CA LEU A 150 -8.53 10.74 15.84
C LEU A 150 -8.49 10.04 14.47
N ALA A 151 -9.40 10.43 13.59
CA ALA A 151 -9.42 9.97 12.21
C ALA A 151 -9.69 11.10 11.24
N ARG A 152 -8.99 11.13 10.10
CA ARG A 152 -9.21 12.06 8.99
C ARG A 152 -9.67 11.31 7.77
N ALA A 153 -10.93 11.52 7.40
CA ALA A 153 -11.57 10.91 6.24
C ALA A 153 -11.28 11.70 4.95
N THR A 154 -11.20 10.98 3.84
CA THR A 154 -11.05 11.57 2.51
C THR A 154 -11.78 10.72 1.46
N PRO A 155 -12.45 11.34 0.46
CA PRO A 155 -13.09 10.55 -0.60
C PRO A 155 -12.05 9.84 -1.47
N ILE A 156 -12.36 8.62 -1.90
CA ILE A 156 -11.60 7.92 -2.94
C ILE A 156 -12.09 8.45 -4.30
N ARG A 157 -11.20 9.06 -5.06
CA ARG A 157 -11.54 9.66 -6.36
C ARG A 157 -11.80 8.58 -7.42
N ARG A 158 -12.66 8.89 -8.38
CA ARG A 158 -13.13 7.93 -9.40
C ARG A 158 -12.02 7.16 -10.14
N ARG A 159 -10.89 7.79 -10.42
CA ARG A 159 -9.75 7.18 -11.14
C ARG A 159 -8.53 6.96 -10.25
N GLU A 160 -8.70 7.07 -8.96
CA GLU A 160 -7.62 6.95 -8.01
C GLU A 160 -7.08 5.52 -7.99
N THR A 161 -5.76 5.41 -7.98
CA THR A 161 -5.04 4.13 -7.90
C THR A 161 -4.52 3.90 -6.48
N GLY A 162 -4.10 2.68 -6.18
CA GLY A 162 -3.43 2.38 -4.91
C GLY A 162 -2.25 3.32 -4.65
N GLY A 163 -1.43 3.59 -5.68
CA GLY A 163 -0.30 4.51 -5.55
C GLY A 163 -0.72 5.96 -5.30
N SER A 164 -1.65 6.51 -6.09
CA SER A 164 -2.06 7.90 -5.90
C SER A 164 -2.81 8.14 -4.58
N LEU A 165 -3.58 7.15 -4.10
CA LEU A 165 -4.21 7.22 -2.78
C LEU A 165 -3.17 7.10 -1.66
N HIS A 166 -2.18 6.22 -1.80
CA HIS A 166 -1.05 6.09 -0.90
C HIS A 166 -0.32 7.43 -0.70
N ASP A 167 0.05 8.10 -1.79
CA ASP A 167 0.78 9.37 -1.71
C ASP A 167 -0.06 10.46 -1.02
N ARG A 168 -1.35 10.53 -1.34
CA ARG A 168 -2.28 11.50 -0.74
C ARG A 168 -2.54 11.20 0.73
N LEU A 169 -2.68 9.93 1.12
CA LEU A 169 -2.82 9.54 2.52
C LEU A 169 -1.55 9.83 3.34
N GLY A 170 -0.38 9.76 2.74
CA GLY A 170 0.86 10.19 3.39
C GLY A 170 0.83 11.66 3.83
N VAL A 171 0.29 12.55 2.98
CA VAL A 171 0.12 13.97 3.33
C VAL A 171 -0.91 14.14 4.46
N ILE A 172 -2.06 13.46 4.34
CA ILE A 172 -3.10 13.50 5.38
C ILE A 172 -2.58 12.93 6.72
N ALA A 173 -1.67 11.96 6.68
CA ALA A 173 -1.04 11.42 7.88
C ALA A 173 -0.18 12.46 8.62
N ALA A 174 0.56 13.30 7.89
CA ALA A 174 1.29 14.41 8.48
C ALA A 174 0.35 15.42 9.15
N GLU A 175 -0.75 15.78 8.48
CA GLU A 175 -1.78 16.68 9.05
C GLU A 175 -2.44 16.07 10.30
N ALA A 176 -2.79 14.78 10.25
CA ALA A 176 -3.39 14.09 11.38
C ALA A 176 -2.42 13.98 12.58
N LEU A 177 -1.13 13.77 12.31
CA LEU A 177 -0.11 13.76 13.35
C LEU A 177 0.08 15.15 13.98
N ALA A 178 0.08 16.20 13.17
CA ALA A 178 0.17 17.59 13.63
C ALA A 178 -1.00 17.97 14.58
N GLU A 179 -2.17 17.39 14.37
CA GLU A 179 -3.32 17.57 15.26
C GLU A 179 -3.22 16.69 16.52
N ALA A 180 -2.70 15.46 16.39
CA ALA A 180 -2.66 14.50 17.48
C ALA A 180 -1.61 14.85 18.56
N LEU A 181 -0.41 15.31 18.17
CA LEU A 181 0.69 15.51 19.11
C LEU A 181 0.44 16.57 20.16
N PRO A 182 -0.18 17.74 19.87
CA PRO A 182 -0.54 18.70 20.90
C PRO A 182 -1.53 18.14 21.92
N LEU A 183 -2.49 17.32 21.51
CA LEU A 183 -3.44 16.65 22.41
C LEU A 183 -2.72 15.68 23.37
N ILE A 184 -1.75 14.93 22.86
CA ILE A 184 -0.90 14.04 23.67
C ILE A 184 -0.06 14.86 24.66
N ALA A 185 0.58 15.93 24.20
CA ALA A 185 1.43 16.78 25.05
C ALA A 185 0.64 17.46 26.17
N GLY A 186 -0.59 17.88 25.88
CA GLY A 186 -1.51 18.53 26.82
C GLY A 186 -2.27 17.57 27.73
N GLY A 187 -2.10 16.25 27.57
CA GLY A 187 -2.82 15.24 28.36
C GLY A 187 -4.33 15.19 28.08
N SER A 188 -4.80 15.79 26.98
CA SER A 188 -6.21 15.86 26.58
C SER A 188 -6.57 14.94 25.42
N ALA A 189 -5.64 14.06 24.99
CA ALA A 189 -5.86 13.15 23.89
C ALA A 189 -6.93 12.11 24.21
N PRO A 190 -8.02 12.03 23.44
CA PRO A 190 -9.08 11.07 23.69
C PRO A 190 -8.64 9.64 23.35
N ARG A 191 -9.39 8.66 23.88
CA ARG A 191 -9.27 7.25 23.57
C ARG A 191 -10.66 6.71 23.26
N PHE A 192 -10.88 6.39 21.99
CA PHE A 192 -12.13 5.78 21.52
C PHE A 192 -11.91 4.31 21.23
N PRO A 193 -12.50 3.39 22.00
CA PRO A 193 -12.44 1.96 21.70
C PRO A 193 -13.00 1.67 20.29
N GLN A 194 -12.39 0.72 19.59
CA GLN A 194 -12.89 0.30 18.30
C GLN A 194 -14.10 -0.64 18.45
N ASP A 195 -15.07 -0.52 17.54
CA ASP A 195 -16.21 -1.45 17.46
C ASP A 195 -15.78 -2.72 16.70
N GLU A 196 -15.52 -3.80 17.45
CA GLU A 196 -15.07 -5.09 16.91
C GLU A 196 -16.06 -5.71 15.91
N THR A 197 -17.35 -5.40 16.00
CA THR A 197 -18.37 -5.92 15.08
C THR A 197 -18.23 -5.36 13.67
N ARG A 198 -17.55 -4.23 13.50
CA ARG A 198 -17.30 -3.56 12.24
C ARG A 198 -15.89 -3.80 11.70
N ALA A 199 -15.06 -4.53 12.44
CA ALA A 199 -13.69 -4.81 12.04
C ALA A 199 -13.64 -5.79 10.86
N ASN A 200 -12.76 -5.49 9.91
CA ASN A 200 -12.35 -6.40 8.85
C ASN A 200 -10.86 -6.26 8.57
N TYR A 201 -10.31 -7.17 7.77
CA TYR A 201 -8.85 -7.28 7.59
C TYR A 201 -8.45 -7.16 6.14
N ALA A 202 -7.33 -6.47 5.91
CA ALA A 202 -6.64 -6.34 4.64
C ALA A 202 -5.29 -7.05 4.73
N PRO A 203 -5.18 -8.30 4.27
CA PRO A 203 -3.95 -9.07 4.37
C PRO A 203 -2.83 -8.47 3.53
N LYS A 204 -1.60 -8.88 3.82
CA LYS A 204 -0.44 -8.50 3.01
C LYS A 204 -0.61 -9.00 1.58
N LEU A 205 -0.41 -8.11 0.61
CA LEU A 205 -0.49 -8.46 -0.80
C LEU A 205 0.69 -9.35 -1.23
N THR A 206 0.38 -10.23 -2.16
CA THR A 206 1.34 -11.03 -2.91
C THR A 206 1.22 -10.71 -4.41
N ARG A 207 2.09 -11.30 -5.24
CA ARG A 207 1.99 -11.11 -6.69
C ARG A 207 0.69 -11.68 -7.27
N GLU A 208 0.23 -12.78 -6.71
CA GLU A 208 -0.98 -13.50 -7.12
C GLU A 208 -2.25 -12.65 -6.96
N ASN A 209 -2.27 -11.75 -5.96
CA ASN A 209 -3.38 -10.82 -5.78
C ASN A 209 -3.59 -9.89 -6.99
N GLY A 210 -2.57 -9.71 -7.84
CA GLY A 210 -2.68 -8.97 -9.08
C GLY A 210 -3.39 -9.71 -10.22
N ALA A 211 -3.67 -11.01 -10.12
CA ALA A 211 -4.32 -11.76 -11.18
C ALA A 211 -5.72 -11.20 -11.48
N ILE A 212 -5.99 -10.90 -12.76
CA ILE A 212 -7.31 -10.43 -13.20
C ILE A 212 -8.27 -11.62 -13.25
N ILE A 213 -9.40 -11.49 -12.55
CA ILE A 213 -10.49 -12.47 -12.55
C ILE A 213 -11.50 -12.03 -13.64
N TRP A 214 -11.39 -12.61 -14.83
CA TRP A 214 -12.22 -12.21 -15.96
C TRP A 214 -13.71 -12.53 -15.77
N SER A 215 -14.07 -13.50 -14.91
CA SER A 215 -15.44 -13.80 -14.50
C SER A 215 -16.04 -12.76 -13.54
N ALA A 216 -15.29 -11.75 -13.13
CA ALA A 216 -15.80 -10.61 -12.37
C ALA A 216 -16.49 -9.59 -13.31
N THR A 217 -17.26 -8.68 -12.73
CA THR A 217 -17.89 -7.57 -13.47
C THR A 217 -16.86 -6.56 -13.97
N PRO A 218 -17.15 -5.78 -15.03
CA PRO A 218 -16.25 -4.70 -15.48
C PRO A 218 -15.88 -3.70 -14.39
N ALA A 219 -16.78 -3.46 -13.44
CA ALA A 219 -16.51 -2.56 -12.32
C ALA A 219 -15.52 -3.15 -11.31
N GLU A 220 -15.61 -4.44 -11.01
CA GLU A 220 -14.67 -5.14 -10.13
C GLU A 220 -13.30 -5.25 -10.77
N ILE A 221 -13.22 -5.56 -12.07
CA ILE A 221 -11.96 -5.59 -12.82
C ILE A 221 -11.29 -4.21 -12.83
N ASP A 222 -12.04 -3.13 -13.07
CA ASP A 222 -11.52 -1.76 -13.00
C ASP A 222 -10.99 -1.43 -11.60
N ARG A 223 -11.74 -1.77 -10.53
CA ARG A 223 -11.29 -1.56 -9.16
C ARG A 223 -10.00 -2.33 -8.85
N ARG A 224 -9.90 -3.59 -9.26
CA ARG A 224 -8.69 -4.40 -9.10
C ARG A 224 -7.50 -3.78 -9.85
N ILE A 225 -7.67 -3.38 -11.11
CA ILE A 225 -6.61 -2.72 -11.90
C ILE A 225 -6.12 -1.46 -11.17
N ARG A 226 -7.02 -0.64 -10.64
CA ARG A 226 -6.65 0.57 -9.90
C ARG A 226 -6.03 0.26 -8.54
N ALA A 227 -6.62 -0.64 -7.77
CA ALA A 227 -6.12 -1.02 -6.45
C ALA A 227 -4.69 -1.56 -6.50
N MET A 228 -4.40 -2.43 -7.46
CA MET A 228 -3.09 -3.07 -7.60
C MET A 228 -2.04 -2.21 -8.32
N ASN A 229 -2.36 -1.01 -8.76
CA ASN A 229 -1.41 -0.10 -9.43
C ASN A 229 -0.75 0.83 -8.39
N PRO A 230 0.60 0.88 -8.25
CA PRO A 230 1.62 0.28 -9.13
C PRO A 230 2.01 -1.16 -8.79
N TRP A 231 1.76 -1.63 -7.59
CA TRP A 231 2.17 -2.96 -7.12
C TRP A 231 0.99 -3.69 -6.45
N PRO A 232 0.85 -5.01 -6.68
CA PRO A 232 1.66 -5.91 -7.51
C PRO A 232 1.46 -5.72 -9.03
N ALA A 233 0.60 -4.84 -9.46
CA ALA A 233 0.04 -4.60 -10.77
C ALA A 233 -0.94 -5.70 -11.21
N ALA A 234 -2.12 -5.29 -11.67
CA ALA A 234 -3.09 -6.23 -12.23
C ALA A 234 -2.50 -6.90 -13.47
N HIS A 235 -2.65 -8.21 -13.62
CA HIS A 235 -2.05 -8.96 -14.72
C HIS A 235 -2.89 -10.14 -15.17
N THR A 236 -2.58 -10.62 -16.38
CA THR A 236 -3.16 -11.82 -16.98
C THR A 236 -2.12 -12.49 -17.88
N ALA A 237 -2.39 -13.70 -18.38
CA ALA A 237 -1.58 -14.32 -19.41
C ALA A 237 -2.10 -13.96 -20.80
N LEU A 238 -1.19 -13.56 -21.68
CA LEU A 238 -1.42 -13.41 -23.12
C LEU A 238 -0.78 -14.60 -23.82
N PRO A 239 -1.55 -15.44 -24.51
CA PRO A 239 -1.00 -16.48 -25.38
C PRO A 239 -0.16 -15.84 -26.50
N THR A 240 1.06 -16.35 -26.70
CA THR A 240 1.93 -15.99 -27.81
C THR A 240 2.44 -17.25 -28.50
N PRO A 241 2.98 -17.17 -29.74
CA PRO A 241 3.56 -18.33 -30.40
C PRO A 241 4.66 -19.03 -29.60
N GLU A 242 5.40 -18.28 -28.78
CA GLU A 242 6.47 -18.79 -27.92
C GLU A 242 5.97 -19.29 -26.56
N GLY A 243 4.66 -19.29 -26.32
CA GLY A 243 4.01 -19.64 -25.07
C GLY A 243 3.36 -18.45 -24.35
N PRO A 244 2.64 -18.71 -23.26
CA PRO A 244 1.94 -17.67 -22.53
C PRO A 244 2.93 -16.70 -21.85
N ARG A 245 2.73 -15.39 -22.04
CA ARG A 245 3.52 -14.34 -21.41
C ARG A 245 2.66 -13.48 -20.51
N GLN A 246 3.20 -13.04 -19.38
CA GLN A 246 2.50 -12.14 -18.49
C GLN A 246 2.34 -10.76 -19.13
N ILE A 247 1.11 -10.25 -19.15
CA ILE A 247 0.80 -8.86 -19.49
C ILE A 247 0.17 -8.18 -18.28
N LYS A 248 0.79 -7.09 -17.82
CA LYS A 248 0.26 -6.22 -16.77
C LYS A 248 -0.66 -5.18 -17.38
N VAL A 249 -1.71 -4.83 -16.63
CA VAL A 249 -2.71 -3.83 -17.02
C VAL A 249 -2.73 -2.70 -16.00
N PHE A 250 -2.59 -1.47 -16.44
CA PHE A 250 -2.51 -0.29 -15.57
C PHE A 250 -3.73 0.63 -15.68
N SER A 251 -4.48 0.55 -16.77
CA SER A 251 -5.74 1.28 -16.89
C SER A 251 -6.71 0.58 -17.85
N CYS A 252 -7.99 0.73 -17.57
CA CYS A 252 -9.07 0.27 -18.45
C CYS A 252 -10.26 1.24 -18.47
N ILE A 253 -11.19 0.99 -19.37
CA ILE A 253 -12.51 1.64 -19.44
C ILE A 253 -13.57 0.55 -19.42
N GLN A 254 -14.58 0.72 -18.58
CA GLN A 254 -15.71 -0.19 -18.48
C GLN A 254 -16.64 -0.01 -19.70
N HIS A 255 -16.99 -1.11 -20.34
CA HIS A 255 -17.97 -1.19 -21.43
C HIS A 255 -19.13 -2.10 -21.01
N ARG A 256 -20.25 -1.49 -20.62
CA ARG A 256 -21.42 -2.23 -20.11
C ARG A 256 -22.30 -2.82 -21.23
N ARG A 257 -22.23 -2.27 -22.44
CA ARG A 257 -23.07 -2.70 -23.58
C ARG A 257 -22.44 -3.78 -24.45
N ASP A 258 -21.10 -3.88 -24.43
CA ASP A 258 -20.39 -4.92 -25.15
C ASP A 258 -20.40 -6.18 -24.30
N ALA A 259 -20.91 -7.28 -24.80
CA ALA A 259 -20.96 -8.56 -24.12
C ALA A 259 -20.19 -9.63 -24.89
N GLY A 260 -19.59 -10.57 -24.16
CA GLY A 260 -18.87 -11.69 -24.73
C GLY A 260 -18.30 -12.60 -23.64
N PRO A 261 -17.76 -13.77 -24.01
CA PRO A 261 -17.21 -14.69 -23.03
C PRO A 261 -16.10 -14.05 -22.19
N ALA A 262 -16.10 -14.36 -20.89
CA ALA A 262 -15.15 -13.81 -19.93
C ALA A 262 -13.70 -14.15 -20.34
N GLY A 263 -12.82 -13.15 -20.37
CA GLY A 263 -11.42 -13.28 -20.76
C GLY A 263 -11.15 -13.34 -22.26
N VAL A 264 -12.19 -13.44 -23.10
CA VAL A 264 -12.01 -13.48 -24.55
C VAL A 264 -11.81 -12.07 -25.10
N VAL A 265 -10.79 -11.88 -25.91
CA VAL A 265 -10.57 -10.65 -26.67
C VAL A 265 -11.67 -10.50 -27.71
N LEU A 266 -12.52 -9.49 -27.56
CA LEU A 266 -13.63 -9.20 -28.48
C LEU A 266 -13.17 -8.33 -29.64
N ARG A 267 -12.22 -7.44 -29.40
CA ARG A 267 -11.67 -6.51 -30.38
C ARG A 267 -10.31 -5.99 -29.91
N ALA A 268 -9.39 -5.82 -30.84
CA ALA A 268 -8.11 -5.16 -30.61
C ALA A 268 -7.84 -4.16 -31.72
N ASP A 269 -7.87 -2.88 -31.41
CA ASP A 269 -7.72 -1.79 -32.38
C ASP A 269 -7.00 -0.57 -31.77
N ARG A 270 -6.96 0.54 -32.52
CA ARG A 270 -6.35 1.82 -32.06
C ARG A 270 -6.93 2.36 -30.74
N ARG A 271 -8.10 1.90 -30.29
CA ARG A 271 -8.74 2.29 -29.04
C ARG A 271 -8.21 1.49 -27.85
N GLY A 272 -7.73 0.26 -28.09
CA GLY A 272 -7.22 -0.65 -27.09
C GLY A 272 -7.63 -2.10 -27.32
N ILE A 273 -7.51 -2.92 -26.29
CA ILE A 273 -7.89 -4.34 -26.33
C ILE A 273 -9.18 -4.48 -25.51
N LEU A 274 -10.29 -4.79 -26.17
CA LEU A 274 -11.59 -5.01 -25.56
C LEU A 274 -11.71 -6.48 -25.17
N VAL A 275 -11.93 -6.76 -23.89
CA VAL A 275 -11.97 -8.11 -23.34
C VAL A 275 -13.31 -8.31 -22.63
N GLY A 276 -13.97 -9.46 -22.87
CA GLY A 276 -15.21 -9.84 -22.23
C GLY A 276 -15.05 -10.04 -20.71
N ALA A 277 -16.12 -9.75 -19.97
CA ALA A 277 -16.24 -9.91 -18.53
C ALA A 277 -17.61 -10.51 -18.18
N ALA A 278 -17.92 -10.76 -16.89
CA ALA A 278 -19.17 -11.39 -16.47
C ALA A 278 -20.45 -10.72 -17.02
N SER A 279 -20.45 -9.38 -17.08
CA SER A 279 -21.63 -8.59 -17.53
C SER A 279 -21.18 -7.36 -18.30
N GLY A 280 -20.65 -7.56 -19.51
CA GLY A 280 -20.08 -6.52 -20.34
C GLY A 280 -18.63 -6.80 -20.71
N ALA A 281 -17.81 -5.76 -20.86
CA ALA A 281 -16.42 -5.87 -21.23
C ALA A 281 -15.57 -4.78 -20.59
N VAL A 282 -14.26 -4.93 -20.65
CA VAL A 282 -13.29 -3.87 -20.30
C VAL A 282 -12.35 -3.60 -21.46
N LEU A 283 -12.15 -2.32 -21.78
CA LEU A 283 -11.21 -1.86 -22.76
C LEU A 283 -9.88 -1.54 -22.09
N LEU A 284 -8.86 -2.38 -22.29
CA LEU A 284 -7.53 -2.18 -21.76
C LEU A 284 -6.85 -1.03 -22.53
N ARG A 285 -6.31 -0.04 -21.76
CA ARG A 285 -5.76 1.19 -22.33
C ARG A 285 -4.26 1.30 -22.17
N GLU A 286 -3.73 0.83 -21.08
CA GLU A 286 -2.30 0.84 -20.75
C GLU A 286 -1.86 -0.53 -20.27
N VAL A 287 -0.80 -1.03 -20.89
CA VAL A 287 -0.32 -2.40 -20.65
C VAL A 287 1.21 -2.44 -20.60
N GLN A 288 1.72 -3.53 -20.06
CA GLN A 288 3.15 -3.85 -20.04
C GLN A 288 3.34 -5.35 -20.24
N LEU A 289 3.90 -5.75 -21.37
CA LEU A 289 4.35 -7.13 -21.55
C LEU A 289 5.59 -7.38 -20.71
N GLU A 290 5.70 -8.58 -20.17
CA GLU A 290 6.86 -9.01 -19.40
C GLU A 290 8.18 -8.70 -20.13
N GLY A 291 9.15 -8.12 -19.40
CA GLY A 291 10.44 -7.68 -19.96
C GLY A 291 10.41 -6.42 -20.84
N LYS A 292 9.23 -5.80 -21.05
CA LYS A 292 9.07 -4.58 -21.84
C LYS A 292 8.70 -3.38 -20.98
N ARG A 293 8.71 -2.17 -21.57
CA ARG A 293 8.22 -0.95 -20.91
C ARG A 293 6.69 -0.90 -20.89
N ARG A 294 6.15 -0.14 -19.94
CA ARG A 294 4.73 0.27 -19.93
C ARG A 294 4.45 1.17 -21.14
N MET A 295 3.32 0.94 -21.81
CA MET A 295 2.92 1.67 -23.03
C MET A 295 1.39 1.64 -23.20
N THR A 296 0.86 2.48 -24.08
CA THR A 296 -0.54 2.40 -24.46
C THR A 296 -0.85 1.09 -25.18
N ALA A 297 -2.08 0.57 -25.06
CA ALA A 297 -2.48 -0.62 -25.82
C ALA A 297 -2.38 -0.44 -27.32
N LYS A 298 -2.57 0.81 -27.82
CA LYS A 298 -2.36 1.17 -29.23
C LYS A 298 -0.90 0.96 -29.67
N GLU A 299 0.07 1.40 -28.87
CA GLU A 299 1.50 1.19 -29.16
C GLU A 299 1.86 -0.29 -29.07
N PHE A 300 1.34 -0.98 -28.08
CA PHE A 300 1.53 -2.41 -27.88
C PHE A 300 1.11 -3.22 -29.12
N LEU A 301 -0.10 -2.96 -29.63
CA LEU A 301 -0.68 -3.68 -30.78
C LEU A 301 0.07 -3.48 -32.10
N ARG A 302 0.90 -2.46 -32.25
CA ARG A 302 1.76 -2.28 -33.43
C ARG A 302 2.86 -3.34 -33.53
N GLY A 303 3.38 -3.78 -32.39
CA GLY A 303 4.46 -4.77 -32.35
C GLY A 303 4.02 -6.16 -31.90
N HIS A 304 2.80 -6.27 -31.35
CA HIS A 304 2.24 -7.51 -30.81
C HIS A 304 0.76 -7.61 -31.20
N PRO A 305 0.47 -8.10 -32.41
CA PRO A 305 -0.91 -8.27 -32.85
C PRO A 305 -1.67 -9.23 -31.92
N VAL A 306 -2.85 -8.83 -31.51
CA VAL A 306 -3.76 -9.66 -30.68
C VAL A 306 -5.05 -9.83 -31.47
N ALA A 307 -5.36 -11.04 -31.87
CA ALA A 307 -6.57 -11.33 -32.62
C ALA A 307 -7.82 -11.41 -31.72
N PRO A 308 -9.00 -11.02 -32.20
CA PRO A 308 -10.26 -11.39 -31.57
C PRO A 308 -10.36 -12.91 -31.42
N GLY A 309 -11.01 -13.37 -30.35
CA GLY A 309 -11.14 -14.78 -30.01
C GLY A 309 -10.03 -15.33 -29.10
N ILE A 310 -8.92 -14.64 -28.93
CA ILE A 310 -7.87 -15.05 -27.97
C ILE A 310 -8.43 -15.01 -26.56
N LEU A 311 -8.24 -16.09 -25.81
CA LEU A 311 -8.58 -16.18 -24.39
C LEU A 311 -7.38 -15.74 -23.53
N LEU A 312 -7.56 -14.67 -22.76
CA LEU A 312 -6.62 -14.26 -21.73
C LEU A 312 -6.86 -15.07 -20.46
N GLY A 313 -5.82 -15.57 -19.83
CA GLY A 313 -5.94 -16.45 -18.66
C GLY A 313 -4.96 -16.12 -17.53
N ALA A 314 -4.97 -16.94 -16.48
CA ALA A 314 -3.93 -16.91 -15.47
C ALA A 314 -2.63 -17.53 -16.05
N VAL A 315 -1.48 -16.94 -15.72
CA VAL A 315 -0.20 -17.64 -15.90
C VAL A 315 -0.20 -18.75 -14.85
N SER A 316 -0.36 -20.00 -15.25
CA SER A 316 -0.07 -21.11 -14.36
C SER A 316 1.40 -20.99 -13.98
N SER A 317 1.69 -20.74 -12.71
CA SER A 317 3.03 -20.92 -12.18
C SER A 317 3.33 -22.42 -12.31
N SER A 318 4.00 -22.82 -13.39
CA SER A 318 4.64 -24.13 -13.42
C SER A 318 5.64 -24.13 -12.26
N SER A 319 5.32 -24.92 -11.25
CA SER A 319 6.24 -25.31 -10.20
C SER A 319 7.48 -25.93 -10.87
N THR A 320 8.54 -25.17 -10.99
CA THR A 320 9.89 -25.73 -11.11
C THR A 320 10.27 -26.23 -9.73
N SER A 321 9.79 -27.45 -9.43
CA SER A 321 10.44 -28.33 -8.46
C SER A 321 11.68 -28.90 -9.18
N SER A 322 12.84 -28.49 -8.76
CA SER A 322 14.10 -29.22 -8.91
C SER A 322 15.04 -28.74 -7.82
#